data_a4cd2ae97d8b29cd9e9f28b009a611cc
#
_entry.id   a4cd2ae97d8b29cd9e9f28b009a611cc
#
_cell.length_a   1.000
_cell.length_b   1.000
_cell.length_c   1.000
_cell.angle_alpha   90.00
_cell.angle_beta   90.00
_cell.angle_gamma   90.00
#
_symmetry.space_group_name_H-M   'P 1'
#
loop_
_entity.id
_entity.type
_entity.pdbx_description
1 polymer ?
#
loop_
_entity_poly.entity_id
_entity_poly.type
_entity_poly.pdbx_seq_one_letter_code
_entity_poly.pdbx_strand_id
1 'polypeptide(L)'
;MKKTLLNLLLVTLMVSSANAQEWMKNLEVAQALAKVQNKMVLMVWEESTSYEYPVIVRDQQGRTVFIYDLFTDEDVSPLIWEFFVPVIVGEYRYADLYEKIKDKRSQKYIDKFNDDSIKIMDINGNILNLDDSSLDYQNISTLIERYALSTSFIAQELQDYISNKNFYSAYFLGSKYLDLSLYVNRAVRNEVVDLAHIYIEEAERLIKNEAQTERLGLQQRCDLLKLQENLILERPKKVIRQLRKLKKEDIVESNASFIAFLYYTAYMSMDKPEDAEEWKSQISSVNLKKAQLIINLNT
;
A
#
# COMPACT_ATOMS: atom_id res chain seq x y z
N MET A 1 -46.69 -2.74 -29.91
CA MET A 1 -46.95 -3.14 -28.54
C MET A 1 -45.79 -3.97 -27.89
N LYS A 2 -45.27 -5.04 -28.48
CA LYS A 2 -44.15 -5.84 -27.85
C LYS A 2 -42.83 -5.07 -27.63
N LYS A 3 -42.44 -4.15 -28.54
CA LYS A 3 -41.23 -3.34 -28.37
C LYS A 3 -41.33 -2.25 -27.31
N THR A 4 -42.53 -1.67 -27.14
CA THR A 4 -42.78 -0.68 -26.07
C THR A 4 -42.84 -1.31 -24.68
N LEU A 5 -43.32 -2.56 -24.54
CA LEU A 5 -43.30 -3.30 -23.27
C LEU A 5 -41.87 -3.71 -22.88
N LEU A 6 -41.01 -4.09 -23.85
CA LEU A 6 -39.62 -4.46 -23.62
C LEU A 6 -38.80 -3.25 -23.15
N ASN A 7 -38.99 -2.08 -23.78
CA ASN A 7 -38.34 -0.85 -23.37
C ASN A 7 -38.79 -0.35 -21.99
N LEU A 8 -40.09 -0.53 -21.65
CA LEU A 8 -40.61 -0.21 -20.31
C LEU A 8 -40.03 -1.15 -19.23
N LEU A 9 -39.84 -2.43 -19.58
CA LEU A 9 -39.20 -3.42 -18.68
C LEU A 9 -37.72 -3.13 -18.48
N LEU A 10 -37.01 -2.68 -19.53
CA LEU A 10 -35.60 -2.30 -19.44
C LEU A 10 -35.40 -1.02 -18.59
N VAL A 11 -36.31 -0.05 -18.72
CA VAL A 11 -36.28 1.18 -17.90
C VAL A 11 -36.60 0.90 -16.45
N THR A 12 -37.56 -0.03 -16.16
CA THR A 12 -37.86 -0.43 -14.79
C THR A 12 -36.74 -1.25 -14.14
N LEU A 13 -35.91 -1.97 -14.91
CA LEU A 13 -34.72 -2.66 -14.41
C LEU A 13 -33.55 -1.70 -14.12
N MET A 14 -33.52 -0.51 -14.71
CA MET A 14 -32.52 0.52 -14.42
C MET A 14 -32.88 1.45 -13.24
N VAL A 15 -34.12 1.41 -12.76
CA VAL A 15 -34.55 2.22 -11.61
C VAL A 15 -34.47 1.46 -10.28
N SER A 16 -34.06 0.18 -10.30
CA SER A 16 -33.89 -0.58 -9.08
C SER A 16 -32.47 -0.49 -8.55
N SER A 17 -32.36 0.17 -7.42
CA SER A 17 -31.29 0.19 -6.43
C SER A 17 -30.33 1.38 -6.48
N ALA A 18 -30.86 2.59 -6.24
CA ALA A 18 -30.16 3.52 -5.37
C ALA A 18 -30.48 3.19 -3.88
N ASN A 19 -30.36 1.92 -3.51
CA ASN A 19 -30.17 1.59 -2.10
C ASN A 19 -28.72 1.88 -1.80
N ALA A 20 -28.43 2.79 -0.90
CA ALA A 20 -27.10 2.97 -0.36
C ALA A 20 -26.59 1.58 0.02
N GLN A 21 -25.54 1.12 -0.63
CA GLN A 21 -24.99 -0.21 -0.37
C GLN A 21 -24.49 -0.20 1.08
N GLU A 22 -25.07 -1.04 1.93
CA GLU A 22 -24.64 -1.15 3.33
C GLU A 22 -23.15 -1.50 3.41
N TRP A 23 -22.47 -0.94 4.38
CA TRP A 23 -21.08 -1.27 4.66
C TRP A 23 -20.95 -2.71 5.12
N MET A 24 -19.89 -3.37 4.69
CA MET A 24 -19.64 -4.74 5.08
C MET A 24 -19.40 -4.86 6.59
N LYS A 25 -19.79 -5.99 7.19
CA LYS A 25 -19.55 -6.29 8.62
C LYS A 25 -18.54 -7.43 8.84
N ASN A 26 -18.04 -7.99 7.75
CA ASN A 26 -17.04 -9.05 7.81
C ASN A 26 -15.79 -8.61 7.06
N LEU A 27 -14.67 -8.50 7.79
CA LEU A 27 -13.41 -8.01 7.25
C LEU A 27 -12.84 -8.95 6.17
N GLU A 28 -12.92 -10.26 6.36
CA GLU A 28 -12.40 -11.24 5.40
C GLU A 28 -13.16 -11.18 4.07
N VAL A 29 -14.47 -10.98 4.14
CA VAL A 29 -15.31 -10.83 2.94
C VAL A 29 -14.99 -9.49 2.25
N ALA A 30 -14.82 -8.41 3.01
CA ALA A 30 -14.40 -7.12 2.48
C ALA A 30 -13.02 -7.19 1.78
N GLN A 31 -12.05 -7.85 2.39
CA GLN A 31 -10.72 -8.08 1.81
C GLN A 31 -10.78 -8.91 0.53
N ALA A 32 -11.62 -9.97 0.51
CA ALA A 32 -11.82 -10.79 -0.69
C ALA A 32 -12.46 -9.98 -1.83
N LEU A 33 -13.45 -9.14 -1.52
CA LEU A 33 -14.09 -8.25 -2.49
C LEU A 33 -13.12 -7.18 -3.00
N ALA A 34 -12.35 -6.55 -2.10
CA ALA A 34 -11.35 -5.55 -2.44
C ALA A 34 -10.28 -6.13 -3.40
N LYS A 35 -9.85 -7.37 -3.16
CA LYS A 35 -8.96 -8.11 -4.05
C LYS A 35 -9.54 -8.25 -5.46
N VAL A 36 -10.82 -8.68 -5.58
CA VAL A 36 -11.49 -8.85 -6.87
C VAL A 36 -11.66 -7.52 -7.60
N GLN A 37 -11.93 -6.44 -6.86
CA GLN A 37 -12.13 -5.11 -7.42
C GLN A 37 -10.84 -4.31 -7.59
N ASN A 38 -9.68 -4.83 -7.19
CA ASN A 38 -8.39 -4.14 -7.16
C ASN A 38 -8.45 -2.81 -6.38
N LYS A 39 -9.14 -2.78 -5.26
CA LYS A 39 -9.32 -1.63 -4.37
C LYS A 39 -8.63 -1.84 -3.03
N MET A 40 -8.43 -0.73 -2.33
CA MET A 40 -8.10 -0.76 -0.90
C MET A 40 -9.36 -0.98 -0.07
N VAL A 41 -9.20 -1.45 1.17
CA VAL A 41 -10.27 -1.56 2.17
C VAL A 41 -10.32 -0.27 2.99
N LEU A 42 -11.52 0.29 3.19
CA LEU A 42 -11.75 1.38 4.13
C LEU A 42 -12.42 0.78 5.37
N MET A 43 -11.74 0.84 6.51
CA MET A 43 -12.19 0.25 7.75
C MET A 43 -12.49 1.32 8.80
N VAL A 44 -13.60 1.14 9.48
CA VAL A 44 -13.96 1.85 10.71
C VAL A 44 -14.24 0.86 11.82
N TRP A 45 -14.06 1.30 13.05
CA TRP A 45 -14.41 0.53 14.21
C TRP A 45 -15.91 0.66 14.50
N GLU A 46 -16.55 -0.43 14.93
CA GLU A 46 -18.01 -0.48 15.17
C GLU A 46 -18.45 0.54 16.25
N GLU A 47 -17.64 0.74 17.29
CA GLU A 47 -17.98 1.71 18.33
C GLU A 47 -18.08 3.15 17.78
N SER A 48 -17.27 3.49 16.77
CA SER A 48 -17.35 4.79 16.09
C SER A 48 -18.70 5.02 15.38
N THR A 49 -19.49 3.97 15.14
CA THR A 49 -20.83 4.09 14.52
C THR A 49 -21.95 4.32 15.54
N SER A 50 -21.63 4.28 16.83
CA SER A 50 -22.61 4.50 17.91
C SER A 50 -22.94 5.99 18.14
N TYR A 51 -22.14 6.86 17.54
CA TYR A 51 -22.28 8.32 17.63
C TYR A 51 -22.28 8.92 16.21
N GLU A 52 -22.71 10.18 16.10
CA GLU A 52 -22.53 10.93 14.86
C GLU A 52 -21.03 10.95 14.47
N TYR A 53 -20.75 10.62 13.22
CA TYR A 53 -19.38 10.62 12.70
C TYR A 53 -19.22 11.71 11.64
N PRO A 54 -18.92 12.96 12.05
CA PRO A 54 -18.85 14.08 11.13
C PRO A 54 -17.64 13.99 10.21
N VAL A 55 -17.85 14.28 8.93
CA VAL A 55 -16.82 14.30 7.91
C VAL A 55 -16.99 15.50 6.98
N ILE A 56 -15.96 15.75 6.17
CA ILE A 56 -15.99 16.78 5.15
C ILE A 56 -15.83 16.11 3.78
N VAL A 57 -16.57 16.61 2.79
CA VAL A 57 -16.41 16.27 1.38
C VAL A 57 -16.25 17.55 0.55
N ARG A 58 -15.63 17.45 -0.62
CA ARG A 58 -15.65 18.50 -1.63
C ARG A 58 -16.73 18.19 -2.66
N ASP A 59 -17.59 19.15 -2.92
CA ASP A 59 -18.57 19.03 -4.01
C ASP A 59 -17.92 19.20 -5.38
N GLN A 60 -18.74 19.04 -6.45
CA GLN A 60 -18.26 19.18 -7.83
C GLN A 60 -17.71 20.58 -8.16
N GLN A 61 -18.05 21.58 -7.38
CA GLN A 61 -17.54 22.95 -7.50
C GLN A 61 -16.29 23.20 -6.64
N GLY A 62 -15.79 22.17 -5.94
CA GLY A 62 -14.62 22.26 -5.06
C GLY A 62 -14.92 22.91 -3.69
N ARG A 63 -16.19 23.15 -3.36
CA ARG A 63 -16.58 23.72 -2.06
C ARG A 63 -16.61 22.64 -1.00
N THR A 64 -16.16 22.98 0.19
CA THR A 64 -16.23 22.08 1.36
C THR A 64 -17.66 21.98 1.85
N VAL A 65 -18.19 20.77 1.91
CA VAL A 65 -19.49 20.43 2.45
C VAL A 65 -19.27 19.64 3.73
N PHE A 66 -19.93 20.04 4.81
CA PHE A 66 -19.92 19.31 6.07
C PHE A 66 -21.05 18.28 6.08
N ILE A 67 -20.70 17.06 6.38
CA ILE A 67 -21.61 15.91 6.52
C ILE A 67 -21.68 15.59 8.01
N TYR A 68 -22.87 15.59 8.54
CA TYR A 68 -23.12 15.45 9.98
C TYR A 68 -22.78 14.04 10.47
N ASP A 69 -23.16 13.04 9.66
CA ASP A 69 -22.89 11.65 9.98
C ASP A 69 -22.61 10.84 8.71
N LEU A 70 -21.40 10.29 8.65
CA LEU A 70 -20.90 9.47 7.54
C LEU A 70 -21.79 8.25 7.24
N PHE A 71 -22.39 7.66 8.26
CA PHE A 71 -23.09 6.38 8.14
C PHE A 71 -24.54 6.51 7.69
N THR A 72 -25.14 7.67 7.88
CA THR A 72 -26.54 7.96 7.51
C THR A 72 -26.67 8.79 6.24
N ASP A 73 -25.59 9.38 5.73
CA ASP A 73 -25.62 10.20 4.53
C ASP A 73 -25.72 9.33 3.27
N GLU A 74 -26.74 9.58 2.45
CA GLU A 74 -27.06 8.78 1.26
C GLU A 74 -26.12 9.03 0.08
N ASP A 75 -25.40 10.15 0.04
CA ASP A 75 -24.53 10.52 -1.08
C ASP A 75 -23.07 10.07 -0.84
N VAL A 76 -22.59 10.10 0.40
CA VAL A 76 -21.20 9.79 0.75
C VAL A 76 -20.92 8.29 0.70
N SER A 77 -21.85 7.44 1.12
CA SER A 77 -21.65 5.99 1.10
C SER A 77 -21.42 5.44 -0.32
N PRO A 78 -22.20 5.80 -1.35
CA PRO A 78 -21.92 5.42 -2.73
C PRO A 78 -20.55 5.92 -3.23
N LEU A 79 -20.16 7.15 -2.88
CA LEU A 79 -18.85 7.71 -3.21
C LEU A 79 -17.71 6.87 -2.61
N ILE A 80 -17.84 6.45 -1.36
CA ILE A 80 -16.83 5.57 -0.72
C ILE A 80 -16.76 4.22 -1.45
N TRP A 81 -17.91 3.61 -1.78
CA TRP A 81 -17.97 2.34 -2.51
C TRP A 81 -17.36 2.41 -3.90
N GLU A 82 -17.37 3.57 -4.54
CA GLU A 82 -16.73 3.77 -5.84
C GLU A 82 -15.20 3.55 -5.74
N PHE A 83 -14.58 3.98 -4.66
CA PHE A 83 -13.11 4.01 -4.52
C PHE A 83 -12.54 2.94 -3.59
N PHE A 84 -13.30 2.50 -2.61
CA PHE A 84 -12.87 1.55 -1.58
C PHE A 84 -13.89 0.40 -1.42
N VAL A 85 -13.52 -0.60 -0.65
CA VAL A 85 -14.49 -1.54 -0.07
C VAL A 85 -14.63 -1.20 1.41
N PRO A 86 -15.76 -0.58 1.84
CA PRO A 86 -15.95 -0.17 3.22
C PRO A 86 -16.37 -1.34 4.11
N VAL A 87 -15.82 -1.36 5.34
CA VAL A 87 -16.16 -2.37 6.36
C VAL A 87 -16.19 -1.75 7.75
N ILE A 88 -17.19 -2.16 8.52
CA ILE A 88 -17.30 -1.91 9.96
C ILE A 88 -16.79 -3.15 10.70
N VAL A 89 -15.79 -2.98 11.56
CA VAL A 89 -15.16 -4.08 12.30
C VAL A 89 -15.61 -4.07 13.75
N GLY A 90 -16.24 -5.18 14.17
CA GLY A 90 -16.74 -5.34 15.54
C GLY A 90 -15.61 -5.54 16.56
N GLU A 91 -15.94 -5.29 17.85
CA GLU A 91 -15.03 -5.29 19.00
C GLU A 91 -14.16 -6.55 19.09
N TYR A 92 -14.75 -7.73 19.02
CA TYR A 92 -13.97 -8.98 19.12
C TYR A 92 -12.94 -9.13 18.02
N ARG A 93 -13.29 -8.72 16.80
CA ARG A 93 -12.38 -8.80 15.68
C ARG A 93 -11.25 -7.78 15.78
N TYR A 94 -11.58 -6.61 16.30
CA TYR A 94 -10.60 -5.57 16.57
C TYR A 94 -9.55 -6.04 17.58
N ALA A 95 -9.95 -6.65 18.68
CA ALA A 95 -9.05 -7.24 19.67
C ALA A 95 -8.14 -8.31 19.05
N ASP A 96 -8.69 -9.20 18.21
CA ASP A 96 -7.89 -10.22 17.50
C ASP A 96 -6.85 -9.61 16.56
N LEU A 97 -7.17 -8.50 15.90
CA LEU A 97 -6.25 -7.78 15.03
C LEU A 97 -5.14 -7.12 15.85
N TYR A 98 -5.48 -6.50 16.98
CA TYR A 98 -4.51 -5.89 17.88
C TYR A 98 -3.47 -6.90 18.38
N GLU A 99 -3.91 -8.09 18.82
CA GLU A 99 -3.01 -9.17 19.23
C GLU A 99 -2.02 -9.61 18.12
N LYS A 100 -2.42 -9.49 16.85
CA LYS A 100 -1.55 -9.84 15.71
C LYS A 100 -0.47 -8.81 15.44
N ILE A 101 -0.67 -7.54 15.82
CA ILE A 101 0.17 -6.40 15.45
C ILE A 101 1.00 -5.83 16.60
N LYS A 102 0.55 -5.91 17.87
CA LYS A 102 1.10 -5.21 19.03
C LYS A 102 2.62 -5.38 19.23
N ASP A 103 3.16 -6.57 18.91
CA ASP A 103 4.58 -6.88 19.07
C ASP A 103 5.36 -6.85 17.76
N LYS A 104 4.73 -6.44 16.64
CA LYS A 104 5.30 -6.53 15.29
C LYS A 104 5.32 -5.21 14.54
N ARG A 105 4.61 -4.22 15.03
CA ARG A 105 4.46 -2.92 14.35
C ARG A 105 5.04 -1.79 15.19
N SER A 106 5.39 -0.69 14.53
CA SER A 106 5.89 0.51 15.20
C SER A 106 4.81 1.12 16.09
N GLN A 107 5.22 1.92 17.09
CA GLN A 107 4.28 2.63 17.97
C GLN A 107 3.32 3.50 17.16
N LYS A 108 3.81 4.22 16.14
CA LYS A 108 2.98 5.00 15.21
C LYS A 108 1.87 4.18 14.55
N TYR A 109 2.18 2.95 14.15
CA TYR A 109 1.18 2.04 13.57
C TYR A 109 0.13 1.64 14.61
N ILE A 110 0.56 1.32 15.84
CA ILE A 110 -0.33 0.96 16.94
C ILE A 110 -1.22 2.14 17.34
N ASP A 111 -0.66 3.35 17.40
CA ASP A 111 -1.43 4.55 17.72
C ASP A 111 -2.51 4.80 16.66
N LYS A 112 -2.16 4.68 15.35
CA LYS A 112 -3.13 4.78 14.25
C LYS A 112 -4.17 3.66 14.29
N PHE A 113 -3.79 2.45 14.66
CA PHE A 113 -4.74 1.34 14.79
C PHE A 113 -5.76 1.61 15.91
N ASN A 114 -5.33 2.19 17.02
CA ASN A 114 -6.15 2.43 18.22
C ASN A 114 -6.94 3.73 18.20
N ASP A 115 -6.70 4.64 17.23
CA ASP A 115 -7.49 5.86 17.12
C ASP A 115 -8.87 5.59 16.51
N ASP A 116 -9.82 6.53 16.63
CA ASP A 116 -11.18 6.41 16.10
C ASP A 116 -11.30 6.79 14.62
N SER A 117 -10.18 7.11 13.98
CA SER A 117 -10.19 7.55 12.58
C SER A 117 -10.39 6.40 11.60
N ILE A 118 -10.75 6.73 10.36
CA ILE A 118 -10.82 5.79 9.24
C ILE A 118 -9.43 5.20 8.97
N LYS A 119 -9.33 3.88 8.79
CA LYS A 119 -8.13 3.17 8.37
C LYS A 119 -8.28 2.72 6.93
N ILE A 120 -7.36 3.14 6.08
CA ILE A 120 -7.25 2.60 4.72
C ILE A 120 -6.22 1.48 4.77
N MET A 121 -6.64 0.28 4.36
CA MET A 121 -5.82 -0.93 4.46
C MET A 121 -5.66 -1.62 3.12
N ASP A 122 -4.57 -2.36 2.97
CA ASP A 122 -4.48 -3.35 1.90
C ASP A 122 -5.37 -4.57 2.18
N ILE A 123 -5.47 -5.46 1.21
CA ILE A 123 -6.29 -6.68 1.31
C ILE A 123 -5.79 -7.68 2.37
N ASN A 124 -4.60 -7.49 2.93
CA ASN A 124 -4.05 -8.29 4.02
C ASN A 124 -4.24 -7.63 5.40
N GLY A 125 -4.89 -6.47 5.45
CA GLY A 125 -5.20 -5.73 6.67
C GLY A 125 -4.07 -4.85 7.20
N ASN A 126 -3.06 -4.54 6.39
CA ASN A 126 -2.02 -3.59 6.76
C ASN A 126 -2.48 -2.17 6.47
N ILE A 127 -2.38 -1.29 7.46
CA ILE A 127 -2.80 0.12 7.35
C ILE A 127 -1.83 0.89 6.47
N LEU A 128 -2.39 1.64 5.52
CA LEU A 128 -1.65 2.51 4.60
C LEU A 128 -1.56 3.94 5.16
N ASN A 129 -2.66 4.54 5.61
CA ASN A 129 -2.78 5.95 5.96
C ASN A 129 -2.25 6.28 7.37
N LEU A 130 -0.97 5.96 7.62
CA LEU A 130 -0.33 6.17 8.93
C LEU A 130 -0.05 7.66 9.24
N ASP A 131 0.10 8.49 8.21
CA ASP A 131 0.41 9.93 8.34
C ASP A 131 -0.84 10.82 8.29
N ASP A 132 -2.02 10.20 8.16
CA ASP A 132 -3.26 10.94 8.14
C ASP A 132 -3.64 11.35 9.58
N SER A 133 -3.31 12.58 9.92
CA SER A 133 -3.71 13.24 11.17
C SER A 133 -4.81 14.24 10.85
N SER A 134 -6.07 13.82 10.90
CA SER A 134 -7.19 14.75 10.87
C SER A 134 -7.26 15.51 12.20
N LEU A 135 -7.06 16.81 12.16
CA LEU A 135 -7.07 17.65 13.37
C LEU A 135 -8.48 17.84 13.95
N ASP A 136 -9.51 17.91 13.09
CA ASP A 136 -10.89 18.13 13.52
C ASP A 136 -11.89 17.14 12.89
N TYR A 137 -11.93 17.08 11.55
CA TYR A 137 -12.85 16.20 10.82
C TYR A 137 -12.14 15.50 9.67
N GLN A 138 -12.46 14.22 9.44
CA GLN A 138 -11.87 13.50 8.32
C GLN A 138 -12.44 13.99 6.99
N ASN A 139 -11.57 14.26 6.04
CA ASN A 139 -11.94 14.72 4.71
C ASN A 139 -11.96 13.54 3.73
N ILE A 140 -13.16 13.04 3.43
CA ILE A 140 -13.35 11.89 2.54
C ILE A 140 -12.78 12.15 1.14
N SER A 141 -12.93 13.36 0.60
CA SER A 141 -12.34 13.69 -0.70
C SER A 141 -10.81 13.61 -0.68
N THR A 142 -10.19 14.04 0.40
CA THR A 142 -8.72 13.94 0.56
C THR A 142 -8.29 12.47 0.74
N LEU A 143 -9.07 11.67 1.48
CA LEU A 143 -8.81 10.23 1.60
C LEU A 143 -8.87 9.54 0.23
N ILE A 144 -9.88 9.87 -0.58
CA ILE A 144 -10.01 9.35 -1.94
C ILE A 144 -8.82 9.78 -2.81
N GLU A 145 -8.53 11.08 -2.89
CA GLU A 145 -7.44 11.62 -3.72
C GLU A 145 -6.07 11.00 -3.38
N ARG A 146 -5.86 10.69 -2.11
CA ARG A 146 -4.57 10.23 -1.61
C ARG A 146 -4.46 8.72 -1.59
N TYR A 147 -5.51 8.00 -1.19
CA TYR A 147 -5.43 6.59 -0.84
C TYR A 147 -6.28 5.65 -1.70
N ALA A 148 -7.06 6.16 -2.67
CA ALA A 148 -7.78 5.31 -3.61
C ALA A 148 -6.82 4.67 -4.64
N LEU A 149 -5.93 3.81 -4.15
CA LEU A 149 -4.92 3.14 -4.96
C LEU A 149 -5.49 1.88 -5.62
N SER A 150 -5.29 1.76 -6.94
CA SER A 150 -5.57 0.51 -7.64
C SER A 150 -4.47 -0.52 -7.33
N THR A 151 -4.86 -1.69 -6.84
CA THR A 151 -3.95 -2.80 -6.57
C THR A 151 -3.73 -3.71 -7.80
N SER A 152 -4.28 -3.36 -8.98
CA SER A 152 -4.13 -4.15 -10.21
C SER A 152 -2.68 -4.41 -10.61
N PHE A 153 -1.79 -3.43 -10.37
CA PHE A 153 -0.36 -3.54 -10.67
C PHE A 153 0.37 -4.59 -9.82
N ILE A 154 -0.15 -4.90 -8.63
CA ILE A 154 0.44 -5.84 -7.66
C ILE A 154 -0.44 -7.07 -7.43
N ALA A 155 -1.49 -7.26 -8.24
CA ALA A 155 -2.53 -8.27 -8.01
C ALA A 155 -1.97 -9.71 -7.99
N GLN A 156 -0.97 -10.01 -8.82
CA GLN A 156 -0.36 -11.33 -8.87
C GLN A 156 0.41 -11.63 -7.58
N GLU A 157 1.26 -10.71 -7.13
CA GLU A 157 2.06 -10.87 -5.91
C GLU A 157 1.17 -10.93 -4.66
N LEU A 158 0.06 -10.18 -4.62
CA LEU A 158 -0.95 -10.30 -3.58
C LEU A 158 -1.60 -11.70 -3.58
N GLN A 159 -1.94 -12.23 -4.77
CA GLN A 159 -2.49 -13.57 -4.90
C GLN A 159 -1.50 -14.64 -4.43
N ASP A 160 -0.24 -14.55 -4.84
CA ASP A 160 0.80 -15.51 -4.50
C ASP A 160 1.06 -15.51 -2.99
N TYR A 161 1.12 -14.33 -2.36
CA TYR A 161 1.29 -14.19 -0.93
C TYR A 161 0.14 -14.79 -0.12
N ILE A 162 -1.12 -14.59 -0.55
CA ILE A 162 -2.28 -15.19 0.12
C ILE A 162 -2.30 -16.70 -0.06
N SER A 163 -1.94 -17.19 -1.26
CA SER A 163 -2.02 -18.62 -1.59
C SER A 163 -0.92 -19.45 -0.92
N ASN A 164 0.27 -18.88 -0.76
CA ASN A 164 1.42 -19.59 -0.18
C ASN A 164 2.38 -18.61 0.49
N LYS A 165 2.12 -18.32 1.75
CA LYS A 165 2.90 -17.40 2.56
C LYS A 165 4.25 -17.98 2.93
N ASN A 166 5.31 -17.59 2.20
CA ASN A 166 6.69 -17.97 2.41
C ASN A 166 7.62 -16.77 2.21
N PHE A 167 8.95 -16.98 2.34
CA PHE A 167 9.95 -15.93 2.11
C PHE A 167 9.75 -15.24 0.76
N TYR A 168 9.65 -16.00 -0.32
CA TYR A 168 9.63 -15.46 -1.68
C TYR A 168 8.36 -14.65 -1.95
N SER A 169 7.19 -15.16 -1.56
CA SER A 169 5.93 -14.43 -1.76
C SER A 169 5.88 -13.12 -0.97
N ALA A 170 6.39 -13.08 0.28
CA ALA A 170 6.50 -11.87 1.07
C ALA A 170 7.53 -10.89 0.47
N TYR A 171 8.72 -11.39 0.08
CA TYR A 171 9.78 -10.60 -0.53
C TYR A 171 9.33 -9.96 -1.86
N PHE A 172 8.72 -10.73 -2.75
CA PHE A 172 8.26 -10.21 -4.04
C PHE A 172 7.12 -9.22 -3.87
N LEU A 173 6.20 -9.44 -2.94
CA LEU A 173 5.14 -8.47 -2.65
C LEU A 173 5.71 -7.17 -2.10
N GLY A 174 6.66 -7.20 -1.14
CA GLY A 174 7.36 -6.01 -0.66
C GLY A 174 8.09 -5.28 -1.78
N SER A 175 8.84 -6.01 -2.62
CA SER A 175 9.52 -5.45 -3.79
C SER A 175 8.55 -4.79 -4.77
N LYS A 176 7.37 -5.40 -4.98
CA LYS A 176 6.36 -4.89 -5.91
C LYS A 176 5.62 -3.67 -5.37
N TYR A 177 5.42 -3.57 -4.05
CA TYR A 177 4.95 -2.33 -3.42
C TYR A 177 5.97 -1.19 -3.57
N LEU A 178 7.28 -1.47 -3.50
CA LEU A 178 8.30 -0.47 -3.82
C LEU A 178 8.21 -0.02 -5.29
N ASP A 179 7.94 -0.94 -6.22
CA ASP A 179 7.71 -0.57 -7.61
C ASP A 179 6.42 0.27 -7.78
N LEU A 180 5.34 -0.08 -7.09
CA LEU A 180 4.10 0.70 -7.07
C LEU A 180 4.34 2.14 -6.56
N SER A 181 5.19 2.31 -5.56
CA SER A 181 5.50 3.63 -4.98
C SER A 181 6.09 4.62 -5.98
N LEU A 182 6.66 4.13 -7.10
CA LEU A 182 7.19 4.97 -8.18
C LEU A 182 6.08 5.62 -9.04
N TYR A 183 4.87 5.07 -9.02
CA TYR A 183 3.73 5.49 -9.85
C TYR A 183 2.64 6.22 -9.07
N VAL A 184 2.72 6.24 -7.74
CA VAL A 184 1.73 6.95 -6.91
C VAL A 184 2.10 8.41 -6.70
N ASN A 185 1.13 9.20 -6.24
CA ASN A 185 1.36 10.59 -5.88
C ASN A 185 2.43 10.70 -4.78
N ARG A 186 3.28 11.75 -4.85
CA ARG A 186 4.31 12.03 -3.85
C ARG A 186 3.75 12.06 -2.42
N ALA A 187 2.52 12.56 -2.26
CA ALA A 187 1.85 12.70 -0.96
C ALA A 187 1.61 11.35 -0.23
N VAL A 188 1.49 10.23 -0.95
CA VAL A 188 1.24 8.90 -0.37
C VAL A 188 2.45 7.96 -0.52
N ARG A 189 3.50 8.39 -1.20
CA ARG A 189 4.67 7.54 -1.51
C ARG A 189 5.34 6.96 -0.28
N ASN A 190 5.54 7.77 0.74
CA ASN A 190 6.17 7.32 1.99
C ASN A 190 5.38 6.19 2.63
N GLU A 191 4.07 6.31 2.68
CA GLU A 191 3.16 5.33 3.28
C GLU A 191 3.12 4.03 2.46
N VAL A 192 3.21 4.10 1.12
CA VAL A 192 3.35 2.90 0.28
C VAL A 192 4.70 2.22 0.50
N VAL A 193 5.77 2.98 0.73
CA VAL A 193 7.09 2.44 1.12
C VAL A 193 7.02 1.80 2.51
N ASP A 194 6.34 2.42 3.48
CA ASP A 194 6.14 1.84 4.81
C ASP A 194 5.33 0.53 4.73
N LEU A 195 4.33 0.47 3.84
CA LEU A 195 3.59 -0.75 3.57
C LEU A 195 4.47 -1.84 2.95
N ALA A 196 5.35 -1.49 2.00
CA ALA A 196 6.34 -2.40 1.44
C ALA A 196 7.28 -2.94 2.53
N HIS A 197 7.73 -2.07 3.44
CA HIS A 197 8.61 -2.41 4.55
C HIS A 197 8.02 -3.50 5.44
N ILE A 198 6.71 -3.47 5.70
CA ILE A 198 6.00 -4.51 6.45
C ILE A 198 6.21 -5.90 5.85
N TYR A 199 6.14 -6.02 4.52
CA TYR A 199 6.33 -7.29 3.82
C TYR A 199 7.79 -7.70 3.76
N ILE A 200 8.73 -6.76 3.67
CA ILE A 200 10.17 -7.03 3.71
C ILE A 200 10.56 -7.56 5.09
N GLU A 201 10.07 -6.96 6.17
CA GLU A 201 10.29 -7.48 7.53
C GLU A 201 9.65 -8.86 7.73
N GLU A 202 8.52 -9.12 7.08
CA GLU A 202 7.91 -10.43 7.15
C GLU A 202 8.73 -11.48 6.39
N ALA A 203 9.26 -11.14 5.21
CA ALA A 203 10.20 -11.98 4.49
C ALA A 203 11.41 -12.33 5.37
N GLU A 204 12.00 -11.36 6.05
CA GLU A 204 13.12 -11.60 6.99
C GLU A 204 12.76 -12.60 8.08
N ARG A 205 11.57 -12.46 8.68
CA ARG A 205 11.11 -13.43 9.70
C ARG A 205 10.92 -14.84 9.14
N LEU A 206 10.64 -14.98 7.84
CA LEU A 206 10.42 -16.25 7.17
C LEU A 206 11.73 -16.92 6.69
N ILE A 207 12.86 -16.22 6.64
CA ILE A 207 14.19 -16.77 6.27
C ILE A 207 14.56 -17.99 7.11
N LYS A 208 14.14 -18.05 8.36
CA LYS A 208 14.39 -19.21 9.24
C LYS A 208 13.84 -20.52 8.71
N ASN A 209 12.83 -20.47 7.84
CA ASN A 209 12.21 -21.64 7.22
C ASN A 209 12.95 -22.11 5.95
N GLU A 210 13.88 -21.31 5.44
CA GLU A 210 14.65 -21.60 4.24
C GLU A 210 15.91 -22.41 4.55
N ALA A 211 16.50 -23.04 3.53
CA ALA A 211 17.73 -23.80 3.67
C ALA A 211 18.85 -22.95 4.27
N GLN A 212 19.61 -23.52 5.21
CA GLN A 212 20.65 -22.77 5.92
C GLN A 212 21.69 -22.14 4.99
N THR A 213 22.01 -22.80 3.89
CA THR A 213 22.97 -22.33 2.88
C THR A 213 22.49 -21.10 2.12
N GLU A 214 21.18 -20.84 2.06
CA GLU A 214 20.57 -19.72 1.33
C GLU A 214 20.35 -18.50 2.23
N ARG A 215 20.24 -18.69 3.53
CA ARG A 215 19.80 -17.64 4.50
C ARG A 215 20.62 -16.36 4.41
N LEU A 216 21.95 -16.47 4.26
CA LEU A 216 22.81 -15.29 4.13
C LEU A 216 22.47 -14.45 2.89
N GLY A 217 22.28 -15.11 1.75
CA GLY A 217 21.92 -14.44 0.49
C GLY A 217 20.51 -13.80 0.55
N LEU A 218 19.57 -14.49 1.19
CA LEU A 218 18.20 -14.00 1.36
C LEU A 218 18.16 -12.80 2.32
N GLN A 219 18.90 -12.84 3.43
CA GLN A 219 19.02 -11.70 4.34
C GLN A 219 19.61 -10.49 3.64
N GLN A 220 20.74 -10.68 2.93
CA GLN A 220 21.37 -9.61 2.15
C GLN A 220 20.38 -9.03 1.12
N ARG A 221 19.55 -9.86 0.50
CA ARG A 221 18.54 -9.41 -0.47
C ARG A 221 17.46 -8.53 0.17
N CYS A 222 17.02 -8.82 1.40
CA CYS A 222 16.12 -7.95 2.16
C CYS A 222 16.81 -6.63 2.54
N ASP A 223 18.06 -6.68 2.98
CA ASP A 223 18.83 -5.47 3.31
C ASP A 223 19.00 -4.55 2.09
N LEU A 224 19.21 -5.12 0.89
CA LEU A 224 19.28 -4.36 -0.36
C LEU A 224 17.93 -3.73 -0.75
N LEU A 225 16.78 -4.39 -0.50
CA LEU A 225 15.46 -3.76 -0.68
C LEU A 225 15.28 -2.56 0.25
N LYS A 226 15.73 -2.65 1.50
CA LYS A 226 15.71 -1.51 2.44
C LYS A 226 16.62 -0.35 1.98
N LEU A 227 17.67 -0.65 1.23
CA LEU A 227 18.46 0.40 0.56
C LEU A 227 17.70 1.01 -0.62
N GLN A 228 16.96 0.21 -1.40
CA GLN A 228 16.07 0.72 -2.46
C GLN A 228 14.98 1.63 -1.89
N GLU A 229 14.38 1.32 -0.73
CA GLU A 229 13.48 2.23 0.00
C GLU A 229 14.10 3.62 0.17
N ASN A 230 15.36 3.66 0.62
CA ASN A 230 16.05 4.95 0.83
C ASN A 230 16.31 5.71 -0.47
N LEU A 231 16.45 5.04 -1.62
CA LEU A 231 16.53 5.72 -2.93
C LEU A 231 15.18 6.35 -3.31
N ILE A 232 14.09 5.61 -3.11
CA ILE A 232 12.73 6.07 -3.39
C ILE A 232 12.35 7.24 -2.47
N LEU A 233 12.85 7.24 -1.24
CA LEU A 233 12.68 8.31 -0.24
C LEU A 233 13.70 9.46 -0.40
N GLU A 234 14.32 9.60 -1.57
CA GLU A 234 15.21 10.71 -1.91
C GLU A 234 16.45 10.82 -0.98
N ARG A 235 17.02 9.65 -0.56
CA ARG A 235 18.17 9.57 0.37
C ARG A 235 19.39 8.87 -0.24
N PRO A 236 19.88 9.23 -1.46
CA PRO A 236 20.93 8.48 -2.16
C PRO A 236 22.28 8.49 -1.42
N LYS A 237 22.61 9.59 -0.70
CA LYS A 237 23.83 9.66 0.11
C LYS A 237 23.87 8.59 1.22
N LYS A 238 22.71 8.30 1.82
CA LYS A 238 22.57 7.25 2.84
C LYS A 238 22.83 5.88 2.23
N VAL A 239 22.35 5.64 1.02
CA VAL A 239 22.55 4.38 0.29
C VAL A 239 24.02 4.14 0.00
N ILE A 240 24.73 5.10 -0.61
CA ILE A 240 26.17 4.97 -0.86
C ILE A 240 26.97 4.69 0.42
N ARG A 241 26.63 5.40 1.52
CA ARG A 241 27.29 5.16 2.82
C ARG A 241 27.09 3.75 3.34
N GLN A 242 25.92 3.15 3.12
CA GLN A 242 25.63 1.78 3.55
C GLN A 242 26.29 0.74 2.63
N LEU A 243 26.20 0.93 1.31
CA LEU A 243 26.83 0.03 0.32
C LEU A 243 28.35 -0.05 0.51
N ARG A 244 29.03 1.06 0.83
CA ARG A 244 30.48 1.09 1.11
C ARG A 244 30.91 0.30 2.35
N LYS A 245 29.98 -0.08 3.22
CA LYS A 245 30.27 -0.95 4.38
C LYS A 245 30.25 -2.43 4.03
N LEU A 246 29.67 -2.80 2.88
CA LEU A 246 29.68 -4.17 2.42
C LEU A 246 31.10 -4.54 1.98
N LYS A 247 31.65 -5.59 2.56
CA LYS A 247 32.95 -6.12 2.12
C LYS A 247 32.73 -7.05 0.93
N LYS A 248 33.68 -7.07 0.00
CA LYS A 248 33.57 -7.88 -1.22
C LYS A 248 33.38 -9.38 -0.92
N GLU A 249 34.08 -9.87 0.10
CA GLU A 249 33.98 -11.27 0.56
C GLU A 249 32.61 -11.66 1.13
N ASP A 250 31.83 -10.67 1.58
CA ASP A 250 30.52 -10.91 2.16
C ASP A 250 29.39 -10.84 1.11
N ILE A 251 29.71 -10.44 -0.13
CA ILE A 251 28.72 -10.30 -1.20
C ILE A 251 28.39 -11.66 -1.80
N VAL A 252 27.13 -12.06 -1.67
CA VAL A 252 26.62 -13.26 -2.34
C VAL A 252 26.44 -12.94 -3.83
N GLU A 253 27.02 -13.77 -4.71
CA GLU A 253 27.06 -13.56 -6.17
C GLU A 253 25.67 -13.28 -6.77
N SER A 254 24.64 -13.97 -6.32
CA SER A 254 23.25 -13.77 -6.80
C SER A 254 22.68 -12.37 -6.51
N ASN A 255 23.33 -11.59 -5.65
CA ASN A 255 22.94 -10.22 -5.29
C ASN A 255 23.80 -9.14 -5.94
N ALA A 256 24.88 -9.50 -6.64
CA ALA A 256 25.82 -8.55 -7.23
C ALA A 256 25.15 -7.55 -8.20
N SER A 257 24.26 -8.03 -9.06
CA SER A 257 23.52 -7.16 -10.00
C SER A 257 22.57 -6.18 -9.28
N PHE A 258 22.01 -6.57 -8.13
CA PHE A 258 21.18 -5.67 -7.33
C PHE A 258 22.03 -4.59 -6.63
N ILE A 259 23.20 -4.95 -6.14
CA ILE A 259 24.19 -3.99 -5.59
C ILE A 259 24.59 -2.99 -6.65
N ALA A 260 24.93 -3.47 -7.86
CA ALA A 260 25.26 -2.60 -8.99
C ALA A 260 24.14 -1.61 -9.34
N PHE A 261 22.89 -2.10 -9.36
CA PHE A 261 21.70 -1.26 -9.55
C PHE A 261 21.61 -0.15 -8.50
N LEU A 262 21.83 -0.48 -7.23
CA LEU A 262 21.75 0.49 -6.14
C LEU A 262 22.87 1.55 -6.23
N TYR A 263 24.12 1.15 -6.52
CA TYR A 263 25.22 2.08 -6.73
C TYR A 263 24.95 3.02 -7.90
N TYR A 264 24.61 2.46 -9.06
CA TYR A 264 24.29 3.23 -10.25
C TYR A 264 23.20 4.26 -10.00
N THR A 265 22.06 3.79 -9.45
CA THR A 265 20.92 4.65 -9.19
C THR A 265 21.26 5.75 -8.19
N ALA A 266 21.98 5.43 -7.12
CA ALA A 266 22.38 6.40 -6.11
C ALA A 266 23.34 7.46 -6.67
N TYR A 267 24.34 7.06 -7.45
CA TYR A 267 25.30 8.02 -8.05
C TYR A 267 24.60 8.91 -9.08
N MET A 268 23.77 8.34 -9.95
CA MET A 268 23.00 9.13 -10.92
C MET A 268 22.03 10.11 -10.21
N SER A 269 21.39 9.70 -9.13
CA SER A 269 20.52 10.57 -8.31
C SER A 269 21.27 11.70 -7.58
N MET A 270 22.61 11.63 -7.52
CA MET A 270 23.48 12.67 -6.95
C MET A 270 24.20 13.49 -8.01
N ASP A 271 23.83 13.35 -9.28
CA ASP A 271 24.51 13.98 -10.44
C ASP A 271 26.02 13.63 -10.51
N LYS A 272 26.32 12.33 -10.36
CA LYS A 272 27.67 11.76 -10.43
C LYS A 272 27.79 10.66 -11.48
N PRO A 273 27.62 10.99 -12.77
CA PRO A 273 27.60 9.99 -13.84
C PRO A 273 28.93 9.24 -13.99
N GLU A 274 30.05 9.87 -13.69
CA GLU A 274 31.37 9.24 -13.76
C GLU A 274 31.50 8.09 -12.75
N ASP A 275 31.02 8.30 -11.51
CA ASP A 275 31.02 7.26 -10.47
C ASP A 275 29.99 6.15 -10.76
N ALA A 276 28.97 6.44 -11.59
CA ALA A 276 27.91 5.49 -11.95
C ALA A 276 28.32 4.54 -13.09
N GLU A 277 29.17 4.98 -14.02
CA GLU A 277 29.45 4.26 -15.28
C GLU A 277 30.00 2.85 -15.05
N GLU A 278 30.87 2.65 -14.03
CA GLU A 278 31.44 1.32 -13.71
C GLU A 278 30.39 0.26 -13.37
N TRP A 279 29.20 0.68 -12.90
CA TRP A 279 28.11 -0.20 -12.45
C TRP A 279 27.10 -0.54 -13.57
N LYS A 280 27.00 0.30 -14.59
CA LYS A 280 25.98 0.24 -15.63
C LYS A 280 25.96 -1.08 -16.40
N SER A 281 27.12 -1.62 -16.72
CA SER A 281 27.24 -2.88 -17.48
C SER A 281 26.76 -4.12 -16.72
N GLN A 282 26.62 -4.02 -15.39
CA GLN A 282 26.19 -5.11 -14.52
C GLN A 282 24.67 -5.12 -14.26
N ILE A 283 23.93 -4.18 -14.86
CA ILE A 283 22.51 -3.97 -14.63
C ILE A 283 21.71 -4.44 -15.85
N SER A 284 20.62 -5.19 -15.60
CA SER A 284 19.71 -5.58 -16.67
C SER A 284 18.94 -4.36 -17.25
N SER A 285 18.49 -4.47 -18.51
CA SER A 285 17.70 -3.40 -19.16
C SER A 285 16.42 -3.04 -18.39
N VAL A 286 15.79 -4.01 -17.75
CA VAL A 286 14.60 -3.77 -16.91
C VAL A 286 14.96 -2.94 -15.69
N ASN A 287 16.05 -3.29 -15.01
CA ASN A 287 16.52 -2.55 -13.84
C ASN A 287 17.03 -1.14 -14.21
N LEU A 288 17.59 -0.94 -15.40
CA LEU A 288 17.95 0.40 -15.88
C LEU A 288 16.71 1.31 -16.05
N LYS A 289 15.58 0.76 -16.53
CA LYS A 289 14.32 1.51 -16.58
C LYS A 289 13.82 1.88 -15.19
N LYS A 290 13.88 0.95 -14.24
CA LYS A 290 13.54 1.22 -12.83
C LYS A 290 14.48 2.27 -12.23
N ALA A 291 15.79 2.16 -12.48
CA ALA A 291 16.76 3.17 -12.03
C ALA A 291 16.38 4.57 -12.53
N GLN A 292 16.01 4.71 -13.82
CA GLN A 292 15.61 6.00 -14.37
C GLN A 292 14.38 6.59 -13.68
N LEU A 293 13.38 5.76 -13.35
CA LEU A 293 12.22 6.22 -12.58
C LEU A 293 12.64 6.77 -11.22
N ILE A 294 13.52 6.06 -10.50
CA ILE A 294 14.01 6.50 -9.18
C ILE A 294 14.87 7.77 -9.30
N ILE A 295 15.75 7.85 -10.31
CA ILE A 295 16.57 9.04 -10.55
C ILE A 295 15.68 10.26 -10.75
N ASN A 296 14.62 10.13 -11.58
CA ASN A 296 13.68 11.22 -11.83
C ASN A 296 12.90 11.69 -10.58
N LEU A 297 12.81 10.86 -9.53
CA LEU A 297 12.23 11.29 -8.25
C LEU A 297 13.21 12.16 -7.44
N ASN A 298 14.51 11.98 -7.67
CA ASN A 298 15.58 12.61 -6.90
C ASN A 298 16.14 13.89 -7.57
N THR A 299 15.69 14.18 -8.78
CA THR A 299 16.04 15.40 -9.56
C THR A 299 14.89 16.41 -9.53
#